data_4c79838ff57596e37788587f09095fc5
#
_entry.id   4c79838ff57596e37788587f09095fc5
#
_cell.length_a   1.000
_cell.length_b   1.000
_cell.length_c   1.000
_cell.angle_alpha   90.00
_cell.angle_beta   90.00
_cell.angle_gamma   90.00
#
_symmetry.space_group_name_H-M   'P 1'
#
loop_
_entity.id
_entity.type
_entity.pdbx_description
1 polymer ?
#
loop_
_entity_poly.entity_id
_entity_poly.type
_entity_poly.pdbx_seq_one_letter_code
_entity_poly.pdbx_strand_id
1 'polypeptide(L)'
;MNKKQKKTLERILIAVALVIVLKLLPALPMPVELALYCIPYLVVGWDVLRKALKGIKNRQPFDECFLMAVATVGAFALGDYVEGCAVIIFYQIGELFQSVAVGKSRQSIASLMDIRPDYANIEGEDGKLEQVDPDDVEVGTVIVVQPGERVPIDGVIVEGASALNTAALTGESLPRDVNAGDEVISGCVNMTGLLKVRTTKEFGESTVSKILDLVENSSMKKARAENFITRFARVYTPAVCYGALALALLPPVVLLLMGQPARFGDWVYRALTFLVISCPCALVISIPLSFFGGIGGASACGILIKGSTYLEELANTGVVVFDKTGTLTQGTFKVTGIHPAEGVTDTALVEAAALAESWSKHPISLSIKAAYGKPIDAARVTDVQELGGHGVTAKVDGKTVAAGNARLMEKLGLTVPAVDGVGTIVHVAVEGSYAGYLLIADVVKPHSADAIRALKASGVRKTVMLTGDAQPVAQAVAQQLGLDEYHAGLLPGDKVDQIEKLLAAKQPKENLAFVGDGINDAPVLSRADVGIAMGALGSDAAIEAADVVLMDDDPAKIALAMRIARRTLRIVHQNIVFALGIKALCLLLGALGIAGMWAAIFADVGVMVIAVLNATRALYTKDLTKN
;
A
#
# COMPACT_ATOMS: atom_id res chain seq x y z
N MET A 1 -18.05 -8.42 17.49
CA MET A 1 -18.20 -9.90 17.24
C MET A 1 -19.41 -10.15 16.36
N ASN A 2 -19.25 -10.90 15.29
CA ASN A 2 -20.35 -11.29 14.42
C ASN A 2 -21.19 -12.45 15.03
N LYS A 3 -22.36 -12.79 14.41
CA LYS A 3 -23.26 -13.86 14.92
C LYS A 3 -22.56 -15.22 15.08
N LYS A 4 -21.63 -15.56 14.17
CA LYS A 4 -20.89 -16.82 14.22
C LYS A 4 -19.91 -16.86 15.40
N GLN A 5 -19.19 -15.76 15.64
CA GLN A 5 -18.24 -15.63 16.76
C GLN A 5 -18.96 -15.69 18.12
N LYS A 6 -20.14 -15.05 18.26
CA LYS A 6 -20.97 -15.15 19.47
C LYS A 6 -21.39 -16.58 19.75
N LYS A 7 -21.88 -17.30 18.73
CA LYS A 7 -22.26 -18.70 18.85
C LYS A 7 -21.09 -19.62 19.26
N THR A 8 -19.88 -19.36 18.71
CA THR A 8 -18.69 -20.11 19.12
C THR A 8 -18.33 -19.84 20.59
N LEU A 9 -18.40 -18.56 21.03
CA LEU A 9 -18.17 -18.19 22.43
C LEU A 9 -19.17 -18.89 23.38
N GLU A 10 -20.46 -18.89 23.04
CA GLU A 10 -21.50 -19.57 23.83
C GLU A 10 -21.18 -21.08 23.97
N ARG A 11 -20.81 -21.76 22.89
CA ARG A 11 -20.42 -23.17 22.91
C ARG A 11 -19.21 -23.45 23.80
N ILE A 12 -18.20 -22.58 23.74
CA ILE A 12 -17.01 -22.65 24.60
C ILE A 12 -17.42 -22.50 26.08
N LEU A 13 -18.22 -21.48 26.41
CA LEU A 13 -18.65 -21.26 27.79
C LEU A 13 -19.48 -22.41 28.35
N ILE A 14 -20.39 -22.97 27.54
CA ILE A 14 -21.17 -24.15 27.92
C ILE A 14 -20.25 -25.36 28.17
N ALA A 15 -19.29 -25.63 27.27
CA ALA A 15 -18.37 -26.73 27.42
C ALA A 15 -17.48 -26.58 28.67
N VAL A 16 -16.96 -25.40 28.94
CA VAL A 16 -16.17 -25.09 30.14
C VAL A 16 -16.99 -25.33 31.42
N ALA A 17 -18.22 -24.79 31.46
CA ALA A 17 -19.11 -24.99 32.59
C ALA A 17 -19.42 -26.48 32.83
N LEU A 18 -19.69 -27.24 31.78
CA LEU A 18 -19.93 -28.69 31.89
C LEU A 18 -18.70 -29.44 32.40
N VAL A 19 -17.50 -29.15 31.88
CA VAL A 19 -16.26 -29.81 32.36
C VAL A 19 -15.99 -29.50 33.82
N ILE A 20 -16.22 -28.25 34.27
CA ILE A 20 -16.05 -27.85 35.68
C ILE A 20 -17.04 -28.63 36.55
N VAL A 21 -18.33 -28.70 36.16
CA VAL A 21 -19.35 -29.46 36.90
C VAL A 21 -18.99 -30.94 36.98
N LEU A 22 -18.59 -31.56 35.87
CA LEU A 22 -18.20 -32.98 35.82
C LEU A 22 -16.98 -33.24 36.71
N LYS A 23 -16.01 -32.32 36.77
CA LYS A 23 -14.83 -32.48 37.64
C LYS A 23 -15.15 -32.36 39.13
N LEU A 24 -16.25 -31.73 39.51
CA LEU A 24 -16.70 -31.59 40.90
C LEU A 24 -17.58 -32.78 41.35
N LEU A 25 -18.00 -33.66 40.44
CA LEU A 25 -18.75 -34.88 40.77
C LEU A 25 -17.84 -35.92 41.41
N PRO A 26 -18.38 -36.78 42.30
CA PRO A 26 -17.64 -37.91 42.83
C PRO A 26 -17.27 -38.89 41.72
N ALA A 27 -16.22 -39.70 41.95
CA ALA A 27 -15.74 -40.69 40.97
C ALA A 27 -16.87 -41.58 40.47
N LEU A 28 -17.08 -41.59 39.15
CA LEU A 28 -18.12 -42.36 38.47
C LEU A 28 -17.53 -43.61 37.80
N PRO A 29 -18.33 -44.62 37.51
CA PRO A 29 -17.86 -45.76 36.71
C PRO A 29 -17.35 -45.28 35.35
N MET A 30 -16.21 -45.83 34.87
CA MET A 30 -15.52 -45.44 33.64
C MET A 30 -16.44 -45.26 32.42
N PRO A 31 -17.41 -46.15 32.09
CA PRO A 31 -18.27 -45.93 30.91
C PRO A 31 -19.24 -44.76 31.07
N VAL A 32 -19.64 -44.44 32.30
CA VAL A 32 -20.52 -43.29 32.58
C VAL A 32 -19.71 -41.99 32.48
N GLU A 33 -18.52 -41.97 33.04
CA GLU A 33 -17.60 -40.85 32.96
C GLU A 33 -17.25 -40.50 31.51
N LEU A 34 -16.88 -41.50 30.69
CA LEU A 34 -16.65 -41.37 29.25
C LEU A 34 -17.87 -40.74 28.56
N ALA A 35 -19.06 -41.27 28.79
CA ALA A 35 -20.28 -40.78 28.16
C ALA A 35 -20.57 -39.30 28.51
N LEU A 36 -20.37 -38.93 29.78
CA LEU A 36 -20.58 -37.57 30.27
C LEU A 36 -19.55 -36.57 29.69
N TYR A 37 -18.26 -36.90 29.61
CA TYR A 37 -17.24 -36.05 29.00
C TYR A 37 -17.35 -35.98 27.49
N CYS A 38 -17.96 -36.96 26.81
CA CYS A 38 -18.28 -36.85 25.38
C CYS A 38 -19.25 -35.69 25.06
N ILE A 39 -20.10 -35.27 26.01
CA ILE A 39 -21.06 -34.18 25.80
C ILE A 39 -20.34 -32.84 25.57
N PRO A 40 -19.55 -32.30 26.53
CA PRO A 40 -18.82 -31.04 26.31
C PRO A 40 -17.83 -31.16 25.16
N TYR A 41 -17.19 -32.31 24.95
CA TYR A 41 -16.29 -32.55 23.84
C TYR A 41 -16.98 -32.39 22.48
N LEU A 42 -18.16 -33.00 22.29
CA LEU A 42 -18.91 -32.85 21.03
C LEU A 42 -19.54 -31.47 20.87
N VAL A 43 -19.98 -30.81 21.96
CA VAL A 43 -20.53 -29.44 21.89
C VAL A 43 -19.52 -28.48 21.29
N VAL A 44 -18.25 -28.55 21.68
CA VAL A 44 -17.22 -27.61 21.24
C VAL A 44 -16.39 -28.13 20.06
N GLY A 45 -16.19 -29.47 19.97
CA GLY A 45 -15.27 -30.12 19.03
C GLY A 45 -15.88 -30.60 17.72
N TRP A 46 -17.22 -30.62 17.59
CA TRP A 46 -17.90 -31.14 16.41
C TRP A 46 -17.38 -30.59 15.08
N ASP A 47 -17.14 -29.29 15.03
CA ASP A 47 -16.67 -28.61 13.82
C ASP A 47 -15.25 -29.06 13.44
N VAL A 48 -14.39 -29.30 14.43
CA VAL A 48 -13.01 -29.77 14.26
C VAL A 48 -13.00 -31.20 13.74
N LEU A 49 -13.79 -32.09 14.36
CA LEU A 49 -13.93 -33.48 13.93
C LEU A 49 -14.46 -33.57 12.49
N ARG A 50 -15.48 -32.77 12.17
CA ARG A 50 -16.06 -32.75 10.83
C ARG A 50 -15.06 -32.25 9.78
N LYS A 51 -14.26 -31.22 10.11
CA LYS A 51 -13.20 -30.72 9.23
C LYS A 51 -12.10 -31.76 9.03
N ALA A 52 -11.63 -32.41 10.10
CA ALA A 52 -10.64 -33.48 10.03
C ALA A 52 -11.11 -34.65 9.13
N LEU A 53 -12.34 -35.13 9.31
CA LEU A 53 -12.94 -36.17 8.47
C LEU A 53 -13.05 -35.74 7.00
N LYS A 54 -13.43 -34.48 6.74
CA LYS A 54 -13.48 -33.94 5.39
C LYS A 54 -12.08 -33.83 4.76
N GLY A 55 -11.06 -33.47 5.53
CA GLY A 55 -9.65 -33.44 5.10
C GLY A 55 -9.17 -34.81 4.65
N ILE A 56 -9.46 -35.87 5.43
CA ILE A 56 -9.16 -37.27 5.09
C ILE A 56 -9.86 -37.68 3.78
N LYS A 57 -11.16 -37.37 3.65
CA LYS A 57 -11.93 -37.66 2.43
C LYS A 57 -11.37 -36.98 1.19
N ASN A 58 -10.87 -35.75 1.35
CA ASN A 58 -10.28 -34.93 0.26
C ASN A 58 -8.80 -35.26 -0.01
N ARG A 59 -8.25 -36.33 0.56
CA ARG A 59 -6.84 -36.75 0.45
C ARG A 59 -5.83 -35.68 0.95
N GLN A 60 -6.24 -34.86 1.89
CA GLN A 60 -5.41 -33.91 2.62
C GLN A 60 -5.50 -34.17 4.13
N PRO A 61 -5.00 -35.35 4.61
CA PRO A 61 -5.23 -35.78 5.99
C PRO A 61 -4.38 -35.00 7.01
N PHE A 62 -3.31 -34.35 6.60
CA PHE A 62 -2.36 -33.72 7.53
C PHE A 62 -2.64 -32.22 7.68
N ASP A 63 -3.82 -31.86 8.21
CA ASP A 63 -4.15 -30.51 8.62
C ASP A 63 -4.16 -30.35 10.16
N GLU A 64 -4.29 -29.14 10.63
CA GLU A 64 -4.34 -28.82 12.06
C GLU A 64 -5.54 -29.44 12.77
N CYS A 65 -6.69 -29.54 12.09
CA CYS A 65 -7.89 -30.16 12.63
C CYS A 65 -7.69 -31.68 12.82
N PHE A 66 -6.97 -32.35 11.92
CA PHE A 66 -6.59 -33.74 12.05
C PHE A 66 -5.69 -34.00 13.26
N LEU A 67 -4.63 -33.16 13.42
CA LEU A 67 -3.72 -33.25 14.57
C LEU A 67 -4.48 -33.13 15.89
N MET A 68 -5.37 -32.14 15.99
CA MET A 68 -6.20 -31.93 17.19
C MET A 68 -7.17 -33.09 17.42
N ALA A 69 -7.82 -33.61 16.38
CA ALA A 69 -8.72 -34.73 16.48
C ALA A 69 -8.01 -35.99 16.97
N VAL A 70 -6.84 -36.35 16.40
CA VAL A 70 -6.03 -37.49 16.82
C VAL A 70 -5.57 -37.36 18.28
N ALA A 71 -5.07 -36.16 18.66
CA ALA A 71 -4.59 -35.90 20.00
C ALA A 71 -5.72 -36.03 21.05
N THR A 72 -6.88 -35.45 20.78
CA THR A 72 -8.01 -35.45 21.72
C THR A 72 -8.69 -36.80 21.82
N VAL A 73 -8.92 -37.50 20.70
CA VAL A 73 -9.45 -38.87 20.70
C VAL A 73 -8.47 -39.82 21.38
N GLY A 74 -7.16 -39.65 21.16
CA GLY A 74 -6.14 -40.44 21.85
C GLY A 74 -6.11 -40.19 23.35
N ALA A 75 -6.29 -38.96 23.83
CA ALA A 75 -6.43 -38.69 25.27
C ALA A 75 -7.66 -39.39 25.88
N PHE A 76 -8.79 -39.36 25.17
CA PHE A 76 -9.98 -40.14 25.59
C PHE A 76 -9.73 -41.65 25.65
N ALA A 77 -8.97 -42.18 24.70
CA ALA A 77 -8.60 -43.61 24.70
C ALA A 77 -7.67 -43.99 25.86
N LEU A 78 -6.87 -43.05 26.35
CA LEU A 78 -6.01 -43.23 27.54
C LEU A 78 -6.76 -43.03 28.87
N GLY A 79 -8.02 -42.57 28.86
CA GLY A 79 -8.80 -42.23 30.04
C GLY A 79 -8.62 -40.80 30.55
N ASP A 80 -7.85 -39.97 29.84
CA ASP A 80 -7.58 -38.56 30.21
C ASP A 80 -8.63 -37.61 29.62
N TYR A 81 -9.90 -37.82 30.01
CA TYR A 81 -11.08 -37.14 29.45
C TYR A 81 -11.03 -35.62 29.66
N VAL A 82 -10.57 -35.19 30.86
CA VAL A 82 -10.45 -33.76 31.20
C VAL A 82 -9.45 -33.08 30.28
N GLU A 83 -8.29 -33.69 30.05
CA GLU A 83 -7.24 -33.16 29.16
C GLU A 83 -7.72 -33.10 27.71
N GLY A 84 -8.37 -34.17 27.21
CA GLY A 84 -8.95 -34.19 25.88
C GLY A 84 -9.99 -33.07 25.66
N CYS A 85 -10.86 -32.83 26.64
CA CYS A 85 -11.80 -31.70 26.61
C CYS A 85 -11.05 -30.34 26.69
N ALA A 86 -10.04 -30.23 27.53
CA ALA A 86 -9.26 -28.99 27.66
C ALA A 86 -8.55 -28.63 26.35
N VAL A 87 -7.90 -29.58 25.69
CA VAL A 87 -7.22 -29.35 24.38
C VAL A 87 -8.18 -28.73 23.37
N ILE A 88 -9.35 -29.34 23.17
CA ILE A 88 -10.31 -28.88 22.16
C ILE A 88 -10.95 -27.55 22.54
N ILE A 89 -11.18 -27.29 23.83
CA ILE A 89 -11.68 -25.99 24.33
C ILE A 89 -10.65 -24.89 24.07
N PHE A 90 -9.39 -25.09 24.44
CA PHE A 90 -8.34 -24.11 24.21
C PHE A 90 -8.06 -23.87 22.72
N TYR A 91 -8.11 -24.92 21.91
CA TYR A 91 -8.04 -24.80 20.47
C TYR A 91 -9.16 -23.87 19.93
N GLN A 92 -10.41 -24.09 20.37
CA GLN A 92 -11.54 -23.25 19.96
C GLN A 92 -11.45 -21.81 20.50
N ILE A 93 -10.88 -21.60 21.68
CA ILE A 93 -10.56 -20.25 22.19
C ILE A 93 -9.55 -19.57 21.24
N GLY A 94 -8.52 -20.31 20.83
CA GLY A 94 -7.52 -19.82 19.87
C GLY A 94 -8.16 -19.44 18.52
N GLU A 95 -8.98 -20.31 17.95
CA GLU A 95 -9.73 -20.08 16.71
C GLU A 95 -10.66 -18.84 16.82
N LEU A 96 -11.35 -18.70 17.96
CA LEU A 96 -12.20 -17.55 18.22
C LEU A 96 -11.37 -16.25 18.29
N PHE A 97 -10.27 -16.27 19.05
CA PHE A 97 -9.36 -15.13 19.16
C PHE A 97 -8.80 -14.74 17.80
N GLN A 98 -8.35 -15.70 16.99
CA GLN A 98 -7.92 -15.51 15.61
C GLN A 98 -9.00 -14.82 14.78
N SER A 99 -10.22 -15.38 14.77
CA SER A 99 -11.35 -14.85 14.01
C SER A 99 -11.69 -13.41 14.39
N VAL A 100 -11.61 -13.07 15.69
CA VAL A 100 -11.84 -11.71 16.19
C VAL A 100 -10.69 -10.78 15.81
N ALA A 101 -9.45 -11.22 15.98
CA ALA A 101 -8.27 -10.41 15.68
C ALA A 101 -8.16 -10.08 14.18
N VAL A 102 -8.33 -11.10 13.30
CA VAL A 102 -8.34 -10.91 11.84
C VAL A 102 -9.54 -10.06 11.41
N GLY A 103 -10.72 -10.31 11.97
CA GLY A 103 -11.92 -9.52 11.69
C GLY A 103 -11.75 -8.05 12.11
N LYS A 104 -11.19 -7.79 13.27
CA LYS A 104 -10.92 -6.43 13.77
C LYS A 104 -9.83 -5.73 12.94
N SER A 105 -8.78 -6.44 12.54
CA SER A 105 -7.74 -5.89 11.67
C SER A 105 -8.31 -5.51 10.29
N ARG A 106 -9.10 -6.38 9.67
CA ARG A 106 -9.79 -6.06 8.40
C ARG A 106 -10.76 -4.88 8.56
N GLN A 107 -11.52 -4.84 9.65
CA GLN A 107 -12.44 -3.75 9.94
C GLN A 107 -11.69 -2.44 10.25
N SER A 108 -10.53 -2.49 10.91
CA SER A 108 -9.69 -1.29 11.12
C SER A 108 -9.08 -0.77 9.82
N ILE A 109 -8.74 -1.65 8.88
CA ILE A 109 -8.32 -1.26 7.53
C ILE A 109 -9.52 -0.64 6.78
N ALA A 110 -10.68 -1.27 6.82
CA ALA A 110 -11.91 -0.75 6.22
C ALA A 110 -12.38 0.57 6.87
N SER A 111 -12.21 0.75 8.18
CA SER A 111 -12.58 1.99 8.89
C SER A 111 -11.54 3.11 8.77
N LEU A 112 -10.25 2.78 8.55
CA LEU A 112 -9.27 3.76 8.07
C LEU A 112 -9.61 4.23 6.65
N MET A 113 -10.37 3.43 5.92
CA MET A 113 -10.90 3.67 4.58
C MET A 113 -12.42 3.83 4.59
N ASP A 114 -13.02 4.33 5.68
CA ASP A 114 -14.42 4.77 5.71
C ASP A 114 -14.57 6.05 4.87
N ILE A 115 -14.15 5.92 3.60
CA ILE A 115 -14.21 6.95 2.57
C ILE A 115 -15.37 6.71 1.61
N ARG A 116 -16.04 5.53 1.68
CA ARG A 116 -17.19 5.23 0.83
C ARG A 116 -18.36 6.14 1.21
N PRO A 117 -18.90 6.92 0.27
CA PRO A 117 -20.12 7.68 0.47
C PRO A 117 -21.33 6.73 0.54
N ASP A 118 -22.24 7.00 1.45
CA ASP A 118 -23.45 6.19 1.62
C ASP A 118 -24.55 6.58 0.61
N TYR A 119 -24.53 7.83 0.08
CA TYR A 119 -25.52 8.38 -0.84
C TYR A 119 -24.93 9.52 -1.67
N ALA A 120 -25.61 9.86 -2.76
CA ALA A 120 -25.44 11.08 -3.53
C ALA A 120 -26.74 11.91 -3.49
N ASN A 121 -26.63 13.25 -3.34
CA ASN A 121 -27.79 14.12 -3.46
C ASN A 121 -27.90 14.62 -4.90
N ILE A 122 -29.03 14.42 -5.54
CA ILE A 122 -29.39 15.00 -6.84
C ILE A 122 -30.52 16.00 -6.69
N GLU A 123 -30.55 17.04 -7.50
CA GLU A 123 -31.63 18.03 -7.49
C GLU A 123 -32.78 17.53 -8.37
N GLY A 124 -33.93 17.21 -7.77
CA GLY A 124 -35.13 16.78 -8.50
C GLY A 124 -35.78 17.92 -9.28
N GLU A 125 -36.78 17.59 -10.13
CA GLU A 125 -37.51 18.59 -10.95
C GLU A 125 -38.24 19.65 -10.12
N ASP A 126 -38.54 19.34 -8.86
CA ASP A 126 -39.18 20.26 -7.90
C ASP A 126 -38.19 21.12 -7.07
N GLY A 127 -36.88 21.04 -7.39
CA GLY A 127 -35.80 21.75 -6.69
C GLY A 127 -35.48 21.20 -5.31
N LYS A 128 -36.03 20.04 -4.93
CA LYS A 128 -35.65 19.35 -3.69
C LYS A 128 -34.51 18.36 -3.93
N LEU A 129 -33.69 18.19 -2.89
CA LEU A 129 -32.65 17.20 -2.90
C LEU A 129 -33.24 15.82 -2.65
N GLU A 130 -32.94 14.89 -3.55
CA GLU A 130 -33.23 13.47 -3.44
C GLU A 130 -31.95 12.70 -3.18
N GLN A 131 -31.96 11.82 -2.17
CA GLN A 131 -30.84 10.94 -1.88
C GLN A 131 -30.99 9.66 -2.69
N VAL A 132 -29.98 9.37 -3.51
CA VAL A 132 -29.89 8.18 -4.34
C VAL A 132 -28.65 7.36 -4.00
N ASP A 133 -28.65 6.08 -4.34
CA ASP A 133 -27.44 5.28 -4.23
C ASP A 133 -26.41 5.82 -5.26
N PRO A 134 -25.14 6.02 -4.87
CA PRO A 134 -24.11 6.46 -5.81
C PRO A 134 -23.95 5.55 -7.05
N ASP A 135 -24.27 4.26 -6.93
CA ASP A 135 -24.25 3.30 -8.05
C ASP A 135 -25.32 3.59 -9.12
N ASP A 136 -26.38 4.35 -8.77
CA ASP A 136 -27.48 4.72 -9.67
C ASP A 136 -27.25 6.08 -10.37
N VAL A 137 -26.13 6.75 -10.13
CA VAL A 137 -25.82 8.09 -10.69
C VAL A 137 -25.08 7.96 -12.01
N GLU A 138 -25.69 8.44 -13.10
CA GLU A 138 -25.09 8.44 -14.44
C GLU A 138 -24.01 9.53 -14.61
N VAL A 139 -23.08 9.29 -15.52
CA VAL A 139 -22.05 10.28 -15.90
C VAL A 139 -22.72 11.54 -16.48
N GLY A 140 -22.28 12.72 -16.04
CA GLY A 140 -22.82 14.02 -16.45
C GLY A 140 -23.93 14.54 -15.55
N THR A 141 -24.43 13.76 -14.59
CA THR A 141 -25.40 14.18 -13.58
C THR A 141 -24.79 15.24 -12.66
N VAL A 142 -25.56 16.25 -12.28
CA VAL A 142 -25.15 17.25 -11.31
C VAL A 142 -25.58 16.81 -9.91
N ILE A 143 -24.59 16.52 -9.07
CA ILE A 143 -24.78 16.16 -7.66
C ILE A 143 -24.54 17.38 -6.76
N VAL A 144 -25.20 17.42 -5.63
CA VAL A 144 -25.08 18.51 -4.65
C VAL A 144 -24.38 17.97 -3.40
N VAL A 145 -23.26 18.60 -3.03
CA VAL A 145 -22.46 18.20 -1.86
C VAL A 145 -22.52 19.31 -0.82
N GLN A 146 -23.18 19.04 0.29
CA GLN A 146 -23.37 20.00 1.40
C GLN A 146 -22.13 20.04 2.31
N PRO A 147 -21.92 21.12 3.09
CA PRO A 147 -20.88 21.14 4.11
C PRO A 147 -21.02 19.98 5.10
N GLY A 148 -19.92 19.27 5.36
CA GLY A 148 -19.86 18.06 6.18
C GLY A 148 -20.10 16.76 5.41
N GLU A 149 -20.56 16.80 4.17
CA GLU A 149 -20.77 15.62 3.34
C GLU A 149 -19.49 15.23 2.56
N ARG A 150 -19.43 13.96 2.16
CA ARG A 150 -18.39 13.46 1.26
C ARG A 150 -18.80 13.64 -0.18
N VAL A 151 -17.84 13.97 -1.03
CA VAL A 151 -18.02 13.94 -2.49
C VAL A 151 -18.25 12.48 -2.90
N PRO A 152 -19.42 12.12 -3.47
CA PRO A 152 -19.74 10.73 -3.74
C PRO A 152 -19.05 10.18 -4.99
N ILE A 153 -18.88 10.98 -6.03
CA ILE A 153 -18.34 10.56 -7.33
C ILE A 153 -17.39 11.64 -7.84
N ASP A 154 -16.34 11.24 -8.57
CA ASP A 154 -15.39 12.16 -9.20
C ASP A 154 -16.12 13.08 -10.19
N GLY A 155 -15.76 14.35 -10.23
CA GLY A 155 -16.42 15.33 -11.10
C GLY A 155 -15.73 16.68 -11.16
N VAL A 156 -16.42 17.63 -11.82
CA VAL A 156 -15.98 19.03 -11.96
C VAL A 156 -17.02 19.92 -11.28
N ILE A 157 -16.56 20.86 -10.48
CA ILE A 157 -17.44 21.84 -9.82
C ILE A 157 -18.05 22.76 -10.89
N VAL A 158 -19.37 22.79 -10.98
CA VAL A 158 -20.10 23.68 -11.88
C VAL A 158 -20.56 24.96 -11.17
N GLU A 159 -20.80 24.89 -9.85
CA GLU A 159 -21.22 26.03 -9.04
C GLU A 159 -20.76 25.86 -7.59
N GLY A 160 -20.32 26.95 -6.97
CA GLY A 160 -19.91 27.01 -5.57
C GLY A 160 -18.40 27.16 -5.40
N ALA A 161 -18.02 27.44 -4.16
CA ALA A 161 -16.62 27.48 -3.69
C ALA A 161 -16.57 26.93 -2.27
N SER A 162 -15.54 26.15 -1.94
CA SER A 162 -15.40 25.52 -0.62
C SER A 162 -13.95 25.15 -0.33
N ALA A 163 -13.71 24.66 0.88
CA ALA A 163 -12.50 23.93 1.24
C ALA A 163 -12.82 22.43 1.36
N LEU A 164 -12.01 21.58 0.73
CA LEU A 164 -12.13 20.13 0.79
C LEU A 164 -11.08 19.53 1.73
N ASN A 165 -11.52 18.73 2.68
CA ASN A 165 -10.63 17.92 3.50
C ASN A 165 -10.29 16.62 2.75
N THR A 166 -9.04 16.49 2.34
CA THR A 166 -8.51 15.34 1.61
C THR A 166 -7.77 14.33 2.52
N ALA A 167 -7.71 14.58 3.83
CA ALA A 167 -6.89 13.84 4.78
C ALA A 167 -7.15 12.31 4.78
N ALA A 168 -8.39 11.90 4.52
CA ALA A 168 -8.74 10.48 4.43
C ALA A 168 -8.13 9.78 3.22
N LEU A 169 -7.81 10.52 2.15
CA LEU A 169 -7.25 10.01 0.90
C LEU A 169 -5.73 10.21 0.84
N THR A 170 -5.28 11.44 1.09
CA THR A 170 -3.87 11.82 0.93
C THR A 170 -3.07 11.74 2.22
N GLY A 171 -3.73 11.72 3.38
CA GLY A 171 -3.09 11.87 4.69
C GLY A 171 -2.67 13.31 5.03
N GLU A 172 -2.94 14.28 4.16
CA GLU A 172 -2.65 15.70 4.39
C GLU A 172 -3.70 16.34 5.30
N SER A 173 -3.27 17.07 6.32
CA SER A 173 -4.16 17.72 7.28
C SER A 173 -4.67 19.09 6.82
N LEU A 174 -4.07 19.68 5.79
CA LEU A 174 -4.46 21.01 5.28
C LEU A 174 -5.59 20.85 4.26
N PRO A 175 -6.73 21.54 4.45
CA PRO A 175 -7.79 21.57 3.45
C PRO A 175 -7.34 22.24 2.14
N ARG A 176 -7.87 21.76 1.01
CA ARG A 176 -7.64 22.32 -0.31
C ARG A 176 -8.81 23.23 -0.69
N ASP A 177 -8.55 24.49 -1.00
CA ASP A 177 -9.57 25.40 -1.52
C ASP A 177 -9.91 25.04 -2.98
N VAL A 178 -11.22 25.06 -3.28
CA VAL A 178 -11.75 24.71 -4.60
C VAL A 178 -12.85 25.69 -5.04
N ASN A 179 -12.90 25.94 -6.36
CA ASN A 179 -13.82 26.86 -7.00
C ASN A 179 -14.51 26.22 -8.22
N ALA A 180 -15.48 26.90 -8.79
CA ALA A 180 -16.12 26.45 -10.03
C ALA A 180 -15.08 26.28 -11.15
N GLY A 181 -15.10 25.13 -11.83
CA GLY A 181 -14.14 24.72 -12.84
C GLY A 181 -13.05 23.77 -12.33
N ASP A 182 -12.87 23.63 -11.02
CA ASP A 182 -11.89 22.72 -10.45
C ASP A 182 -12.41 21.27 -10.43
N GLU A 183 -11.49 20.33 -10.62
CA GLU A 183 -11.77 18.90 -10.47
C GLU A 183 -11.82 18.50 -9.00
N VAL A 184 -12.80 17.68 -8.64
CA VAL A 184 -12.94 17.09 -7.31
C VAL A 184 -13.03 15.58 -7.42
N ILE A 185 -12.48 14.92 -6.41
CA ILE A 185 -12.42 13.46 -6.31
C ILE A 185 -13.36 12.96 -5.21
N SER A 186 -13.93 11.79 -5.44
CA SER A 186 -14.77 11.10 -4.47
C SER A 186 -14.01 10.80 -3.17
N GLY A 187 -14.72 10.82 -2.04
CA GLY A 187 -14.17 10.56 -0.71
C GLY A 187 -13.63 11.79 0.04
N CYS A 188 -13.40 12.93 -0.64
CA CYS A 188 -13.11 14.19 0.05
C CYS A 188 -14.31 14.68 0.84
N VAL A 189 -14.08 15.30 2.00
CA VAL A 189 -15.16 15.90 2.80
C VAL A 189 -15.26 17.39 2.49
N ASN A 190 -16.44 17.82 2.06
CA ASN A 190 -16.76 19.23 1.86
C ASN A 190 -16.88 19.96 3.22
N MET A 191 -16.15 21.07 3.41
CA MET A 191 -16.07 21.70 4.75
C MET A 191 -16.95 22.93 4.92
N THR A 192 -17.05 23.81 3.93
CA THR A 192 -17.58 25.16 4.17
C THR A 192 -18.72 25.58 3.27
N GLY A 193 -18.60 25.48 1.96
CA GLY A 193 -19.56 25.93 0.97
C GLY A 193 -20.40 24.80 0.37
N LEU A 194 -21.56 25.11 -0.20
CA LEU A 194 -22.33 24.18 -1.00
C LEU A 194 -21.65 24.05 -2.38
N LEU A 195 -21.43 22.83 -2.83
CA LEU A 195 -20.85 22.54 -4.14
C LEU A 195 -21.89 21.82 -5.02
N LYS A 196 -22.02 22.25 -6.28
CA LYS A 196 -22.66 21.47 -7.34
C LYS A 196 -21.57 20.92 -8.23
N VAL A 197 -21.54 19.60 -8.33
CA VAL A 197 -20.48 18.86 -9.04
C VAL A 197 -21.11 18.06 -10.18
N ARG A 198 -20.61 18.22 -11.39
CA ARG A 198 -20.99 17.38 -12.53
C ARG A 198 -20.11 16.16 -12.55
N THR A 199 -20.70 14.98 -12.46
CA THR A 199 -19.98 13.69 -12.46
C THR A 199 -19.25 13.47 -13.78
N THR A 200 -18.02 12.97 -13.70
CA THR A 200 -17.18 12.63 -14.86
C THR A 200 -16.98 11.13 -15.03
N LYS A 201 -17.34 10.34 -14.01
CA LYS A 201 -17.21 8.88 -13.99
C LYS A 201 -18.44 8.25 -13.36
N GLU A 202 -18.65 6.96 -13.60
CA GLU A 202 -19.57 6.14 -12.81
C GLU A 202 -18.98 5.87 -11.41
N PHE A 203 -19.81 5.55 -10.42
CA PHE A 203 -19.34 5.29 -9.06
C PHE A 203 -18.33 4.15 -9.00
N GLY A 204 -18.55 3.05 -9.73
CA GLY A 204 -17.62 1.91 -9.81
C GLY A 204 -16.23 2.27 -10.35
N GLU A 205 -16.13 3.32 -11.17
CA GLU A 205 -14.88 3.86 -11.72
C GLU A 205 -14.32 5.05 -10.93
N SER A 206 -15.01 5.47 -9.87
CA SER A 206 -14.58 6.59 -9.02
C SER A 206 -13.28 6.27 -8.27
N THR A 207 -12.56 7.32 -7.89
CA THR A 207 -11.30 7.19 -7.14
C THR A 207 -11.50 6.39 -5.84
N VAL A 208 -12.58 6.62 -5.11
CA VAL A 208 -12.90 5.86 -3.89
C VAL A 208 -13.13 4.38 -4.20
N SER A 209 -13.93 4.04 -5.21
CA SER A 209 -14.19 2.65 -5.59
C SER A 209 -12.90 1.90 -5.95
N LYS A 210 -12.03 2.53 -6.74
CA LYS A 210 -10.72 1.96 -7.10
C LYS A 210 -9.81 1.75 -5.90
N ILE A 211 -9.76 2.72 -4.98
CA ILE A 211 -8.98 2.59 -3.75
C ILE A 211 -9.50 1.43 -2.90
N LEU A 212 -10.82 1.30 -2.73
CA LEU A 212 -11.43 0.22 -1.97
C LEU A 212 -11.14 -1.14 -2.61
N ASP A 213 -11.27 -1.25 -3.93
CA ASP A 213 -10.97 -2.47 -4.68
C ASP A 213 -9.49 -2.87 -4.57
N LEU A 214 -8.57 -1.90 -4.69
CA LEU A 214 -7.13 -2.13 -4.50
C LEU A 214 -6.80 -2.67 -3.11
N VAL A 215 -7.44 -2.16 -2.06
CA VAL A 215 -7.21 -2.61 -0.69
C VAL A 215 -7.86 -3.97 -0.43
N GLU A 216 -9.06 -4.21 -0.93
CA GLU A 216 -9.75 -5.48 -0.80
C GLU A 216 -9.02 -6.58 -1.55
N ASN A 217 -8.54 -6.31 -2.76
CA ASN A 217 -7.81 -7.24 -3.61
C ASN A 217 -6.31 -7.32 -3.33
N SER A 218 -5.75 -6.43 -2.50
CA SER A 218 -4.32 -6.45 -2.12
C SER A 218 -3.87 -7.77 -1.46
N SER A 219 -4.82 -8.59 -1.00
CA SER A 219 -4.56 -9.92 -0.44
C SER A 219 -4.25 -10.99 -1.48
N MET A 220 -4.38 -10.73 -2.78
CA MET A 220 -4.25 -11.78 -3.82
C MET A 220 -2.80 -12.17 -4.13
N LYS A 221 -1.84 -11.26 -4.03
CA LYS A 221 -0.41 -11.57 -4.22
C LYS A 221 0.27 -11.80 -2.87
N LYS A 222 0.56 -13.05 -2.54
CA LYS A 222 1.15 -13.46 -1.26
C LYS A 222 2.65 -13.23 -1.22
N ALA A 223 3.16 -12.61 -0.17
CA ALA A 223 4.58 -12.44 0.10
C ALA A 223 5.35 -13.76 0.15
N ARG A 224 6.67 -13.70 -0.05
CA ARG A 224 7.55 -14.89 0.06
C ARG A 224 7.44 -15.53 1.44
N ALA A 225 7.32 -14.73 2.50
CA ALA A 225 7.11 -15.20 3.86
C ALA A 225 5.82 -15.99 4.02
N GLU A 226 4.69 -15.56 3.41
CA GLU A 226 3.43 -16.30 3.41
C GLU A 226 3.51 -17.60 2.59
N ASN A 227 4.20 -17.57 1.45
CA ASN A 227 4.47 -18.74 0.64
C ASN A 227 5.38 -19.74 1.37
N PHE A 228 6.36 -19.24 2.14
CA PHE A 228 7.22 -20.07 3.00
C PHE A 228 6.38 -20.85 4.01
N ILE A 229 5.42 -20.21 4.69
CA ILE A 229 4.57 -20.88 5.67
C ILE A 229 3.75 -21.99 5.03
N THR A 230 3.17 -21.72 3.86
CA THR A 230 2.38 -22.75 3.13
C THR A 230 3.24 -23.95 2.74
N ARG A 231 4.47 -23.72 2.29
CA ARG A 231 5.43 -24.80 1.98
C ARG A 231 5.91 -25.50 3.24
N PHE A 232 6.23 -24.74 4.28
CA PHE A 232 6.66 -25.26 5.57
C PHE A 232 5.60 -26.19 6.18
N ALA A 233 4.35 -25.75 6.26
CA ALA A 233 3.25 -26.56 6.79
C ALA A 233 3.07 -27.87 6.03
N ARG A 234 3.22 -27.86 4.70
CA ARG A 234 3.10 -29.06 3.85
C ARG A 234 4.13 -30.14 4.17
N VAL A 235 5.34 -29.75 4.58
CA VAL A 235 6.44 -30.68 4.92
C VAL A 235 6.44 -30.98 6.42
N TYR A 236 6.26 -29.95 7.23
CA TYR A 236 6.32 -30.00 8.68
C TYR A 236 5.26 -30.91 9.28
N THR A 237 4.00 -30.79 8.87
CA THR A 237 2.91 -31.55 9.48
C THR A 237 3.04 -33.06 9.28
N PRO A 238 3.33 -33.60 8.07
CA PRO A 238 3.65 -35.01 7.91
C PRO A 238 4.87 -35.46 8.74
N ALA A 239 5.94 -34.66 8.75
CA ALA A 239 7.14 -35.01 9.52
C ALA A 239 6.86 -35.14 11.01
N VAL A 240 6.02 -34.23 11.56
CA VAL A 240 5.56 -34.29 12.94
C VAL A 240 4.69 -35.53 13.21
N CYS A 241 3.76 -35.86 12.32
CA CYS A 241 2.92 -37.07 12.46
C CYS A 241 3.76 -38.35 12.51
N TYR A 242 4.73 -38.49 11.59
CA TYR A 242 5.65 -39.63 11.60
C TYR A 242 6.58 -39.61 12.82
N GLY A 243 7.03 -38.45 13.27
CA GLY A 243 7.81 -38.31 14.51
C GLY A 243 7.03 -38.73 15.74
N ALA A 244 5.76 -38.31 15.85
CA ALA A 244 4.87 -38.74 16.93
C ALA A 244 4.61 -40.26 16.91
N LEU A 245 4.39 -40.81 15.71
CA LEU A 245 4.23 -42.27 15.56
C LEU A 245 5.50 -43.02 15.98
N ALA A 246 6.66 -42.55 15.57
CA ALA A 246 7.95 -43.10 15.98
C ALA A 246 8.14 -42.99 17.50
N LEU A 247 7.79 -41.86 18.11
CA LEU A 247 7.86 -41.64 19.57
C LEU A 247 6.89 -42.57 20.34
N ALA A 248 5.73 -42.88 19.77
CA ALA A 248 4.76 -43.79 20.37
C ALA A 248 5.19 -45.26 20.32
N LEU A 249 5.92 -45.67 19.27
CA LEU A 249 6.21 -47.09 19.00
C LEU A 249 7.67 -47.51 19.27
N LEU A 250 8.67 -46.70 18.86
CA LEU A 250 10.08 -47.09 18.94
C LEU A 250 10.59 -47.26 20.39
N PRO A 251 10.41 -46.30 21.31
CA PRO A 251 10.94 -46.44 22.65
C PRO A 251 10.33 -47.63 23.44
N PRO A 252 8.98 -47.86 23.45
CA PRO A 252 8.44 -48.99 24.14
C PRO A 252 8.88 -50.33 23.54
N VAL A 253 9.05 -50.42 22.20
CA VAL A 253 9.59 -51.63 21.56
C VAL A 253 11.03 -51.90 21.97
N VAL A 254 11.89 -50.85 22.01
CA VAL A 254 13.28 -50.97 22.48
C VAL A 254 13.33 -51.38 23.94
N LEU A 255 12.49 -50.81 24.83
CA LEU A 255 12.42 -51.19 26.23
C LEU A 255 12.01 -52.67 26.38
N LEU A 256 11.03 -53.12 25.59
CA LEU A 256 10.59 -54.54 25.56
C LEU A 256 11.74 -55.48 25.15
N LEU A 257 12.51 -55.11 24.11
CA LEU A 257 13.67 -55.86 23.64
C LEU A 257 14.80 -55.91 24.68
N MET A 258 14.89 -54.86 25.53
CA MET A 258 15.83 -54.78 26.65
C MET A 258 15.33 -55.50 27.93
N GLY A 259 14.17 -56.17 27.88
CA GLY A 259 13.57 -56.82 29.03
C GLY A 259 12.97 -55.90 30.09
N GLN A 260 12.75 -54.63 29.74
CA GLN A 260 12.15 -53.63 30.64
C GLN A 260 10.64 -53.44 30.34
N PRO A 261 9.83 -52.99 31.31
CA PRO A 261 8.40 -52.74 31.08
C PRO A 261 8.21 -51.66 30.02
N ALA A 262 7.49 -51.98 28.97
CA ALA A 262 7.33 -51.16 27.76
C ALA A 262 6.57 -49.82 27.98
N ARG A 263 5.71 -49.72 28.99
CA ARG A 263 4.90 -48.54 29.37
C ARG A 263 4.28 -47.84 28.15
N PHE A 264 3.60 -48.57 27.25
CA PHE A 264 3.03 -48.02 26.02
C PHE A 264 2.13 -46.80 26.25
N GLY A 265 1.35 -46.76 27.34
CA GLY A 265 0.50 -45.62 27.68
C GLY A 265 1.26 -44.33 27.84
N ASP A 266 2.41 -44.35 28.54
CA ASP A 266 3.24 -43.18 28.78
C ASP A 266 3.83 -42.62 27.45
N TRP A 267 4.27 -43.49 26.56
CA TRP A 267 4.85 -43.09 25.27
C TRP A 267 3.78 -42.59 24.28
N VAL A 268 2.59 -43.20 24.29
CA VAL A 268 1.44 -42.70 23.52
C VAL A 268 1.03 -41.32 24.05
N TYR A 269 0.94 -41.14 25.37
CA TYR A 269 0.66 -39.82 25.96
C TYR A 269 1.69 -38.74 25.53
N ARG A 270 2.99 -39.05 25.56
CA ARG A 270 4.06 -38.18 25.07
C ARG A 270 3.91 -37.87 23.59
N ALA A 271 3.57 -38.86 22.76
CA ALA A 271 3.33 -38.68 21.34
C ALA A 271 2.12 -37.75 21.06
N LEU A 272 1.03 -37.90 21.82
CA LEU A 272 -0.15 -37.03 21.72
C LEU A 272 0.17 -35.61 22.16
N THR A 273 0.93 -35.44 23.26
CA THR A 273 1.45 -34.12 23.70
C THR A 273 2.32 -33.48 22.61
N PHE A 274 3.21 -34.26 22.00
CA PHE A 274 4.06 -33.82 20.89
C PHE A 274 3.22 -33.34 19.69
N LEU A 275 2.12 -34.03 19.34
CA LEU A 275 1.20 -33.57 18.28
C LEU A 275 0.53 -32.24 18.61
N VAL A 276 0.07 -32.05 19.83
CA VAL A 276 -0.58 -30.79 20.27
C VAL A 276 0.40 -29.61 20.18
N ILE A 277 1.64 -29.78 20.67
CA ILE A 277 2.67 -28.73 20.62
C ILE A 277 2.99 -28.33 19.16
N SER A 278 2.86 -29.27 18.23
CA SER A 278 3.34 -29.11 16.86
C SER A 278 2.48 -28.21 15.96
N CYS A 279 1.29 -27.76 16.40
CA CYS A 279 0.45 -26.88 15.59
C CYS A 279 1.17 -25.55 15.27
N PRO A 280 1.40 -25.18 13.99
CA PRO A 280 2.06 -23.91 13.65
C PRO A 280 1.12 -22.69 13.73
N CYS A 281 0.06 -22.73 14.57
CA CYS A 281 -1.03 -21.77 14.63
C CYS A 281 -0.55 -20.31 14.77
N ALA A 282 0.45 -20.06 15.62
CA ALA A 282 1.01 -18.72 15.82
C ALA A 282 1.61 -18.11 14.52
N LEU A 283 2.26 -18.93 13.68
CA LEU A 283 2.86 -18.46 12.43
C LEU A 283 1.82 -18.20 11.35
N VAL A 284 0.88 -19.16 11.20
CA VAL A 284 -0.17 -19.08 10.17
C VAL A 284 -1.03 -17.83 10.33
N ILE A 285 -1.19 -17.35 11.57
CA ILE A 285 -2.03 -16.20 11.90
C ILE A 285 -1.23 -14.90 11.91
N SER A 286 -0.11 -14.85 12.64
CA SER A 286 0.58 -13.60 12.92
C SER A 286 1.27 -13.00 11.70
N ILE A 287 1.69 -13.82 10.73
CA ILE A 287 2.40 -13.32 9.56
C ILE A 287 1.49 -12.58 8.58
N PRO A 288 0.36 -13.17 8.10
CA PRO A 288 -0.60 -12.41 7.30
C PRO A 288 -1.12 -11.18 8.04
N LEU A 289 -1.39 -11.29 9.34
CA LEU A 289 -1.85 -10.17 10.16
C LEU A 289 -0.83 -9.02 10.23
N SER A 290 0.47 -9.33 10.28
CA SER A 290 1.54 -8.32 10.23
C SER A 290 1.56 -7.58 8.89
N PHE A 291 1.42 -8.31 7.77
CA PHE A 291 1.36 -7.71 6.44
C PHE A 291 0.10 -6.85 6.27
N PHE A 292 -1.06 -7.34 6.68
CA PHE A 292 -2.29 -6.54 6.67
C PHE A 292 -2.16 -5.29 7.53
N GLY A 293 -1.53 -5.41 8.70
CA GLY A 293 -1.24 -4.27 9.56
C GLY A 293 -0.32 -3.25 8.89
N GLY A 294 0.72 -3.70 8.20
CA GLY A 294 1.65 -2.85 7.46
C GLY A 294 0.99 -2.12 6.29
N ILE A 295 0.19 -2.84 5.48
CA ILE A 295 -0.57 -2.27 4.36
C ILE A 295 -1.59 -1.24 4.88
N GLY A 296 -2.34 -1.58 5.94
CA GLY A 296 -3.30 -0.65 6.54
C GLY A 296 -2.64 0.59 7.15
N GLY A 297 -1.49 0.42 7.81
CA GLY A 297 -0.70 1.54 8.33
C GLY A 297 -0.13 2.45 7.22
N ALA A 298 0.28 1.90 6.08
CA ALA A 298 0.71 2.65 4.91
C ALA A 298 -0.46 3.42 4.29
N SER A 299 -1.61 2.76 4.14
CA SER A 299 -2.83 3.38 3.60
C SER A 299 -3.29 4.58 4.44
N ALA A 300 -3.20 4.50 5.78
CA ALA A 300 -3.49 5.62 6.68
C ALA A 300 -2.55 6.83 6.50
N CYS A 301 -1.42 6.64 5.82
CA CYS A 301 -0.47 7.69 5.46
C CYS A 301 -0.62 8.15 3.99
N GLY A 302 -1.66 7.73 3.27
CA GLY A 302 -1.86 8.02 1.86
C GLY A 302 -0.95 7.23 0.92
N ILE A 303 -0.49 6.03 1.36
CA ILE A 303 0.38 5.14 0.58
C ILE A 303 -0.36 3.82 0.36
N LEU A 304 -0.81 3.56 -0.87
CA LEU A 304 -1.50 2.34 -1.23
C LEU A 304 -0.49 1.30 -1.72
N ILE A 305 -0.51 0.11 -1.12
CA ILE A 305 0.35 -1.02 -1.50
C ILE A 305 -0.53 -2.17 -1.95
N LYS A 306 -0.40 -2.60 -3.21
CA LYS A 306 -1.27 -3.60 -3.86
C LYS A 306 -1.07 -5.05 -3.40
N GLY A 307 -0.24 -5.30 -2.40
CA GLY A 307 -0.07 -6.65 -1.87
C GLY A 307 1.11 -6.82 -0.94
N SER A 308 1.10 -7.90 -0.18
CA SER A 308 2.17 -8.24 0.77
C SER A 308 3.51 -8.52 0.07
N THR A 309 3.48 -9.02 -1.17
CA THR A 309 4.69 -9.19 -2.01
C THR A 309 5.41 -7.86 -2.21
N TYR A 310 4.68 -6.83 -2.62
CA TYR A 310 5.26 -5.51 -2.90
C TYR A 310 5.76 -4.81 -1.64
N LEU A 311 5.10 -5.04 -0.50
CA LEU A 311 5.59 -4.56 0.78
C LEU A 311 6.93 -5.23 1.15
N GLU A 312 7.07 -6.54 0.89
CA GLU A 312 8.34 -7.26 1.09
C GLU A 312 9.43 -6.77 0.13
N GLU A 313 9.11 -6.56 -1.13
CA GLU A 313 10.03 -6.06 -2.16
C GLU A 313 10.48 -4.63 -1.86
N LEU A 314 9.56 -3.75 -1.45
CA LEU A 314 9.86 -2.38 -1.04
C LEU A 314 10.80 -2.32 0.17
N ALA A 315 10.66 -3.23 1.13
CA ALA A 315 11.56 -3.30 2.27
C ALA A 315 13.02 -3.64 1.89
N ASN A 316 13.19 -4.41 0.81
CA ASN A 316 14.49 -4.85 0.29
C ASN A 316 15.00 -3.96 -0.85
N THR A 317 14.35 -2.84 -1.13
CA THR A 317 14.76 -1.91 -2.17
C THR A 317 16.08 -1.23 -1.80
N GLY A 318 17.07 -1.35 -2.68
CA GLY A 318 18.39 -0.76 -2.55
C GLY A 318 18.74 0.19 -3.71
N VAL A 319 18.01 0.10 -4.83
CA VAL A 319 18.14 1.02 -5.98
C VAL A 319 16.79 1.69 -6.21
N VAL A 320 16.77 3.03 -6.27
CA VAL A 320 15.57 3.80 -6.59
C VAL A 320 15.84 4.63 -7.83
N VAL A 321 15.02 4.41 -8.85
CA VAL A 321 15.09 5.10 -10.14
C VAL A 321 13.88 6.02 -10.26
N PHE A 322 14.11 7.26 -10.63
CA PHE A 322 13.09 8.29 -10.76
C PHE A 322 12.92 8.71 -12.21
N ASP A 323 11.70 8.88 -12.67
CA ASP A 323 11.46 9.82 -13.75
C ASP A 323 11.71 11.25 -13.26
N LYS A 324 12.04 12.18 -14.16
CA LYS A 324 12.23 13.59 -13.80
C LYS A 324 10.88 14.31 -13.71
N THR A 325 10.16 14.34 -14.83
CA THR A 325 9.01 15.23 -15.07
C THR A 325 7.77 14.71 -14.33
N GLY A 326 7.09 15.57 -13.57
CA GLY A 326 5.93 15.15 -12.77
C GLY A 326 6.28 14.34 -11.52
N THR A 327 7.49 13.80 -11.40
CA THR A 327 7.96 12.97 -10.28
C THR A 327 8.87 13.74 -9.33
N LEU A 328 10.06 14.15 -9.77
CA LEU A 328 10.98 15.01 -8.99
C LEU A 328 10.72 16.50 -9.20
N THR A 329 10.05 16.83 -10.29
CA THR A 329 9.66 18.18 -10.66
C THR A 329 8.12 18.28 -10.72
N GLN A 330 7.60 19.51 -10.78
CA GLN A 330 6.15 19.75 -10.77
C GLN A 330 5.47 19.41 -12.11
N GLY A 331 6.25 19.14 -13.18
CA GLY A 331 5.72 18.98 -14.54
C GLY A 331 5.14 20.29 -15.11
N THR A 332 5.35 21.39 -14.43
CA THR A 332 4.88 22.71 -14.82
C THR A 332 6.05 23.63 -15.13
N PHE A 333 6.03 24.19 -16.33
CA PHE A 333 7.02 25.17 -16.73
C PHE A 333 6.76 26.52 -16.02
N LYS A 334 7.81 27.13 -15.51
CA LYS A 334 7.77 28.48 -14.94
C LYS A 334 8.92 29.31 -15.47
N VAL A 335 8.69 30.62 -15.59
CA VAL A 335 9.77 31.58 -15.87
C VAL A 335 10.64 31.66 -14.63
N THR A 336 11.86 31.14 -14.71
CA THR A 336 12.83 31.08 -13.61
C THR A 336 13.88 32.16 -13.66
N GLY A 337 14.03 32.81 -14.82
CA GLY A 337 14.93 33.94 -15.02
C GLY A 337 14.39 34.91 -16.07
N ILE A 338 14.53 36.24 -15.80
CA ILE A 338 14.18 37.34 -16.70
C ILE A 338 15.46 38.11 -16.92
N HIS A 339 15.91 38.19 -18.17
CA HIS A 339 17.18 38.82 -18.54
C HIS A 339 16.96 39.84 -19.65
N PRO A 340 16.59 41.09 -19.31
CA PRO A 340 16.39 42.14 -20.29
C PRO A 340 17.70 42.60 -20.89
N ALA A 341 17.64 43.05 -22.14
CA ALA A 341 18.74 43.80 -22.79
C ALA A 341 18.84 45.19 -22.22
N GLU A 342 19.96 45.86 -22.51
CA GLU A 342 20.21 47.22 -22.03
C GLU A 342 19.08 48.20 -22.47
N GLY A 343 18.51 48.91 -21.49
CA GLY A 343 17.40 49.84 -21.72
C GLY A 343 15.99 49.23 -21.70
N VAL A 344 15.85 47.92 -21.47
CA VAL A 344 14.58 47.23 -21.33
C VAL A 344 14.36 46.85 -19.85
N THR A 345 13.13 46.99 -19.35
CA THR A 345 12.79 46.55 -17.99
C THR A 345 12.26 45.11 -17.98
N ASP A 346 12.42 44.40 -16.85
CA ASP A 346 11.89 43.03 -16.67
C ASP A 346 10.40 42.95 -17.02
N THR A 347 9.64 43.94 -16.55
CA THR A 347 8.18 43.99 -16.79
C THR A 347 7.85 44.19 -18.26
N ALA A 348 8.60 45.04 -18.98
CA ALA A 348 8.39 45.27 -20.41
C ALA A 348 8.74 44.03 -21.24
N LEU A 349 9.80 43.30 -20.88
CA LEU A 349 10.22 42.09 -21.54
C LEU A 349 9.16 40.97 -21.38
N VAL A 350 8.67 40.75 -20.15
CA VAL A 350 7.63 39.73 -19.87
C VAL A 350 6.31 40.11 -20.53
N GLU A 351 5.91 41.39 -20.51
CA GLU A 351 4.70 41.90 -21.18
C GLU A 351 4.76 41.66 -22.68
N ALA A 352 5.85 42.02 -23.35
CA ALA A 352 6.02 41.83 -24.78
C ALA A 352 5.93 40.35 -25.15
N ALA A 353 6.60 39.47 -24.41
CA ALA A 353 6.56 38.05 -24.64
C ALA A 353 5.15 37.47 -24.39
N ALA A 354 4.47 37.84 -23.29
CA ALA A 354 3.15 37.33 -22.94
C ALA A 354 2.07 37.75 -23.95
N LEU A 355 2.13 38.96 -24.45
CA LEU A 355 1.22 39.46 -25.48
C LEU A 355 1.49 38.77 -26.82
N ALA A 356 2.74 38.59 -27.25
CA ALA A 356 3.07 37.85 -28.47
C ALA A 356 2.58 36.41 -28.43
N GLU A 357 2.70 35.73 -27.27
CA GLU A 357 2.31 34.35 -27.03
C GLU A 357 0.82 34.18 -26.61
N SER A 358 0.02 35.25 -26.70
CA SER A 358 -1.35 35.30 -26.19
C SER A 358 -2.27 34.21 -26.74
N TRP A 359 -2.13 33.87 -28.02
CA TRP A 359 -2.96 32.87 -28.72
C TRP A 359 -2.43 31.45 -28.63
N SER A 360 -1.17 31.27 -28.26
CA SER A 360 -0.58 29.94 -28.13
C SER A 360 -1.06 29.22 -26.84
N LYS A 361 -1.37 27.93 -26.98
CA LYS A 361 -1.68 27.02 -25.84
C LYS A 361 -0.48 26.18 -25.43
N HIS A 362 0.69 26.47 -25.98
CA HIS A 362 1.90 25.71 -25.63
C HIS A 362 2.26 25.92 -24.15
N PRO A 363 2.73 24.89 -23.41
CA PRO A 363 3.07 25.00 -21.97
C PRO A 363 4.06 26.14 -21.66
N ILE A 364 5.02 26.39 -22.55
CA ILE A 364 5.95 27.54 -22.45
C ILE A 364 5.19 28.86 -22.49
N SER A 365 4.27 29.03 -23.44
CA SER A 365 3.45 30.23 -23.60
C SER A 365 2.57 30.47 -22.39
N LEU A 366 1.98 29.41 -21.83
CA LEU A 366 1.18 29.45 -20.59
C LEU A 366 2.04 29.94 -19.42
N SER A 367 3.29 29.47 -19.31
CA SER A 367 4.21 29.89 -18.24
C SER A 367 4.59 31.39 -18.34
N ILE A 368 4.77 31.90 -19.56
CA ILE A 368 5.06 33.32 -19.79
C ILE A 368 3.83 34.17 -19.44
N LYS A 369 2.62 33.73 -19.85
CA LYS A 369 1.35 34.40 -19.47
C LYS A 369 1.13 34.42 -17.96
N ALA A 370 1.43 33.34 -17.28
CA ALA A 370 1.35 33.25 -15.82
C ALA A 370 2.36 34.21 -15.14
N ALA A 371 3.58 34.32 -15.67
CA ALA A 371 4.59 35.26 -15.15
C ALA A 371 4.21 36.73 -15.36
N TYR A 372 3.47 37.05 -16.41
CA TYR A 372 2.91 38.38 -16.62
C TYR A 372 1.87 38.77 -15.56
N GLY A 373 1.05 37.79 -15.12
CA GLY A 373 0.14 37.95 -13.98
C GLY A 373 -1.00 38.95 -14.14
N LYS A 374 -1.22 39.47 -15.35
CA LYS A 374 -2.31 40.40 -15.68
C LYS A 374 -3.19 39.84 -16.78
N PRO A 375 -4.47 40.24 -16.84
CA PRO A 375 -5.34 39.88 -17.96
C PRO A 375 -4.71 40.36 -19.29
N ILE A 376 -4.70 39.47 -20.28
CA ILE A 376 -4.21 39.79 -21.62
C ILE A 376 -5.34 40.45 -22.40
N ASP A 377 -5.10 41.72 -22.82
CA ASP A 377 -6.01 42.44 -23.71
C ASP A 377 -5.74 42.00 -25.15
N ALA A 378 -6.61 41.18 -25.69
CA ALA A 378 -6.50 40.66 -27.05
C ALA A 378 -6.59 41.77 -28.12
N ALA A 379 -7.18 42.93 -27.81
CA ALA A 379 -7.29 44.06 -28.75
C ALA A 379 -5.91 44.70 -29.04
N ARG A 380 -4.93 44.51 -28.17
CA ARG A 380 -3.55 45.02 -28.34
C ARG A 380 -2.72 44.15 -29.30
N VAL A 381 -3.22 42.95 -29.69
CA VAL A 381 -2.42 41.96 -30.43
C VAL A 381 -3.07 41.65 -31.77
N THR A 382 -2.31 41.89 -32.84
CA THR A 382 -2.70 41.62 -34.24
C THR A 382 -1.60 40.86 -34.97
N ASP A 383 -1.91 40.34 -36.16
CA ASP A 383 -0.96 39.68 -37.08
C ASP A 383 -0.12 38.57 -36.43
N VAL A 384 -0.76 37.72 -35.60
CA VAL A 384 -0.09 36.60 -34.93
C VAL A 384 0.26 35.52 -35.94
N GLN A 385 1.52 35.13 -35.99
CA GLN A 385 2.04 34.03 -36.84
C GLN A 385 2.87 33.10 -35.96
N GLU A 386 2.42 31.86 -35.87
CA GLU A 386 3.17 30.79 -35.22
C GLU A 386 4.09 30.11 -36.23
N LEU A 387 5.38 30.13 -35.95
CA LEU A 387 6.42 29.50 -36.77
C LEU A 387 6.86 28.20 -36.12
N GLY A 388 6.31 27.06 -36.59
CA GLY A 388 6.56 25.75 -36.03
C GLY A 388 8.03 25.46 -35.79
N GLY A 389 8.39 25.10 -34.57
CA GLY A 389 9.76 24.80 -34.13
C GLY A 389 10.68 26.03 -33.98
N HIS A 390 10.16 27.27 -34.10
CA HIS A 390 10.91 28.50 -33.98
C HIS A 390 10.37 29.44 -32.90
N GLY A 391 9.05 29.67 -32.87
CA GLY A 391 8.40 30.59 -31.94
C GLY A 391 7.24 31.34 -32.60
N VAL A 392 6.88 32.49 -32.06
CA VAL A 392 5.73 33.30 -32.49
C VAL A 392 6.20 34.71 -32.86
N THR A 393 5.58 35.31 -33.88
CA THR A 393 5.67 36.71 -34.19
C THR A 393 4.28 37.35 -34.16
N ALA A 394 4.15 38.53 -33.59
CA ALA A 394 2.88 39.25 -33.49
C ALA A 394 3.11 40.75 -33.52
N LYS A 395 2.06 41.53 -33.85
CA LYS A 395 2.06 42.96 -33.63
C LYS A 395 1.37 43.28 -32.29
N VAL A 396 2.12 43.86 -31.39
CA VAL A 396 1.67 44.31 -30.06
C VAL A 396 1.69 45.83 -30.02
N ASP A 397 0.53 46.45 -29.84
CA ASP A 397 0.40 47.92 -29.88
C ASP A 397 1.01 48.54 -31.16
N GLY A 398 0.86 47.83 -32.29
CA GLY A 398 1.42 48.25 -33.58
C GLY A 398 2.90 47.94 -33.78
N LYS A 399 3.63 47.47 -32.77
CA LYS A 399 5.04 47.10 -32.84
C LYS A 399 5.21 45.61 -33.12
N THR A 400 6.14 45.26 -33.98
CA THR A 400 6.46 43.87 -34.26
C THR A 400 7.23 43.26 -33.09
N VAL A 401 6.67 42.20 -32.49
CA VAL A 401 7.30 41.45 -31.41
C VAL A 401 7.52 40.03 -31.87
N ALA A 402 8.70 39.48 -31.64
CA ALA A 402 9.05 38.09 -31.88
C ALA A 402 9.49 37.45 -30.57
N ALA A 403 8.91 36.27 -30.24
CA ALA A 403 9.27 35.47 -29.10
C ALA A 403 9.57 34.04 -29.56
N GLY A 404 10.75 33.50 -29.26
CA GLY A 404 11.11 32.16 -29.70
C GLY A 404 12.57 31.77 -29.44
N ASN A 405 13.01 30.70 -30.08
CA ASN A 405 14.37 30.18 -29.91
C ASN A 405 15.41 30.99 -30.72
N ALA A 406 16.70 30.67 -30.53
CA ALA A 406 17.81 31.35 -31.24
C ALA A 406 17.66 31.28 -32.77
N ARG A 407 17.07 30.23 -33.34
CA ARG A 407 16.85 30.09 -34.78
C ARG A 407 15.85 31.13 -35.30
N LEU A 408 14.86 31.52 -34.51
CA LEU A 408 13.95 32.63 -34.86
C LEU A 408 14.70 33.95 -34.92
N MET A 409 15.56 34.20 -33.95
CA MET A 409 16.37 35.45 -33.90
C MET A 409 17.35 35.53 -35.11
N GLU A 410 17.98 34.41 -35.44
CA GLU A 410 18.85 34.29 -36.61
C GLU A 410 18.11 34.63 -37.94
N LYS A 411 16.86 34.09 -38.09
CA LYS A 411 16.00 34.43 -39.24
C LYS A 411 15.66 35.93 -39.33
N LEU A 412 15.60 36.60 -38.19
CA LEU A 412 15.38 38.04 -38.10
C LEU A 412 16.67 38.83 -38.23
N GLY A 413 17.83 38.19 -38.46
CA GLY A 413 19.13 38.82 -38.57
C GLY A 413 19.70 39.31 -37.25
N LEU A 414 19.23 38.81 -36.13
CA LEU A 414 19.66 39.23 -34.80
C LEU A 414 20.66 38.21 -34.22
N THR A 415 21.72 38.73 -33.62
CA THR A 415 22.69 37.95 -32.87
C THR A 415 22.22 37.84 -31.42
N VAL A 416 22.11 36.62 -30.90
CA VAL A 416 21.76 36.37 -29.50
C VAL A 416 23.02 36.11 -28.66
N PRO A 417 23.05 36.57 -27.40
CA PRO A 417 24.17 36.26 -26.52
C PRO A 417 24.22 34.75 -26.22
N ALA A 418 25.43 34.24 -25.95
CA ALA A 418 25.57 32.92 -25.35
C ALA A 418 24.95 32.95 -23.94
N VAL A 419 24.04 32.03 -23.65
CA VAL A 419 23.32 32.01 -22.38
C VAL A 419 23.79 30.82 -21.56
N ASP A 420 24.35 31.09 -20.39
CA ASP A 420 24.66 30.13 -19.36
C ASP A 420 23.41 29.94 -18.46
N GLY A 421 22.47 29.15 -18.89
CA GLY A 421 21.25 28.87 -18.12
C GLY A 421 20.70 27.47 -18.37
N VAL A 422 20.16 26.86 -17.33
CA VAL A 422 19.55 25.53 -17.38
C VAL A 422 18.06 25.67 -17.60
N GLY A 423 17.60 25.41 -18.82
CA GLY A 423 16.16 25.48 -19.16
C GLY A 423 15.93 25.79 -20.64
N THR A 424 14.69 26.04 -20.99
CA THR A 424 14.29 26.51 -22.32
C THR A 424 14.43 28.02 -22.37
N ILE A 425 15.20 28.50 -23.32
CA ILE A 425 15.43 29.92 -23.51
C ILE A 425 14.45 30.43 -24.56
N VAL A 426 13.67 31.44 -24.19
CA VAL A 426 12.81 32.20 -25.11
C VAL A 426 13.41 33.59 -25.28
N HIS A 427 14.00 33.83 -26.43
CA HIS A 427 14.50 35.16 -26.82
C HIS A 427 13.35 36.03 -27.29
N VAL A 428 13.42 37.31 -26.99
CA VAL A 428 12.42 38.30 -27.37
C VAL A 428 13.07 39.44 -28.16
N ALA A 429 12.44 39.81 -29.27
CA ALA A 429 12.84 40.96 -30.06
C ALA A 429 11.63 41.87 -30.28
N VAL A 430 11.85 43.19 -30.26
CA VAL A 430 10.84 44.23 -30.49
C VAL A 430 11.35 45.16 -31.55
N GLU A 431 10.55 45.39 -32.60
CA GLU A 431 10.89 46.25 -33.74
C GLU A 431 12.27 45.94 -34.36
N GLY A 432 12.60 44.63 -34.47
CA GLY A 432 13.88 44.18 -35.03
C GLY A 432 15.09 44.41 -34.12
N SER A 433 14.89 44.82 -32.87
CA SER A 433 15.94 44.97 -31.87
C SER A 433 15.83 43.90 -30.81
N TYR A 434 16.94 43.30 -30.38
CA TYR A 434 16.96 42.28 -29.33
C TYR A 434 16.58 42.90 -27.97
N ALA A 435 15.51 42.42 -27.37
CA ALA A 435 14.96 42.93 -26.12
C ALA A 435 15.40 42.16 -24.88
N GLY A 436 15.90 40.90 -25.04
CA GLY A 436 16.31 40.06 -23.93
C GLY A 436 15.85 38.62 -24.09
N TYR A 437 15.96 37.85 -23.00
CA TYR A 437 15.47 36.46 -22.98
C TYR A 437 14.82 36.11 -21.65
N LEU A 438 13.93 35.12 -21.72
CA LEU A 438 13.30 34.47 -20.58
C LEU A 438 13.85 33.05 -20.45
N LEU A 439 14.23 32.68 -19.24
CA LEU A 439 14.62 31.31 -18.92
C LEU A 439 13.40 30.57 -18.32
N ILE A 440 13.03 29.46 -18.92
CA ILE A 440 11.87 28.66 -18.52
C ILE A 440 12.34 27.29 -18.17
N ALA A 441 12.03 26.84 -16.97
CA ALA A 441 12.41 25.53 -16.49
C ALA A 441 11.24 24.86 -15.76
N ASP A 442 11.27 23.53 -15.74
CA ASP A 442 10.42 22.73 -14.89
C ASP A 442 10.94 22.81 -13.44
N VAL A 443 10.06 23.13 -12.51
CA VAL A 443 10.44 23.45 -11.13
C VAL A 443 10.55 22.17 -10.31
N VAL A 444 11.67 21.97 -9.62
CA VAL A 444 11.86 20.88 -8.66
C VAL A 444 10.84 21.00 -7.52
N LYS A 445 10.20 19.89 -7.14
CA LYS A 445 9.27 19.86 -6.01
C LYS A 445 9.98 20.19 -4.69
N PRO A 446 9.32 20.89 -3.76
CA PRO A 446 9.96 21.37 -2.52
C PRO A 446 10.67 20.28 -1.71
N HIS A 447 10.08 19.08 -1.62
CA HIS A 447 10.59 17.98 -0.79
C HIS A 447 11.45 16.95 -1.52
N SER A 448 11.76 17.14 -2.84
CA SER A 448 12.52 16.15 -3.61
C SER A 448 13.94 15.94 -3.08
N ALA A 449 14.66 17.00 -2.72
CA ALA A 449 16.01 16.88 -2.17
C ALA A 449 16.01 16.19 -0.79
N ASP A 450 15.01 16.49 0.04
CA ASP A 450 14.84 15.87 1.35
C ASP A 450 14.47 14.38 1.21
N ALA A 451 13.63 14.05 0.24
CA ALA A 451 13.28 12.67 -0.10
C ALA A 451 14.51 11.85 -0.49
N ILE A 452 15.37 12.36 -1.37
CA ILE A 452 16.61 11.68 -1.77
C ILE A 452 17.53 11.47 -0.57
N ARG A 453 17.70 12.49 0.29
CA ARG A 453 18.49 12.36 1.53
C ARG A 453 17.90 11.30 2.47
N ALA A 454 16.58 11.30 2.68
CA ALA A 454 15.89 10.34 3.53
C ALA A 454 15.99 8.91 2.99
N LEU A 455 15.93 8.71 1.68
CA LEU A 455 16.14 7.41 1.04
C LEU A 455 17.56 6.88 1.29
N LYS A 456 18.58 7.71 1.07
CA LYS A 456 19.98 7.35 1.36
C LYS A 456 20.20 7.04 2.84
N ALA A 457 19.66 7.84 3.74
CA ALA A 457 19.68 7.58 5.18
C ALA A 457 18.94 6.29 5.57
N SER A 458 17.92 5.91 4.81
CA SER A 458 17.19 4.65 4.96
C SER A 458 17.93 3.45 4.35
N GLY A 459 19.15 3.61 3.82
CA GLY A 459 19.96 2.53 3.28
C GLY A 459 19.69 2.19 1.81
N VAL A 460 19.12 3.11 1.03
CA VAL A 460 19.15 3.06 -0.42
C VAL A 460 20.59 3.29 -0.88
N ARG A 461 21.13 2.34 -1.61
CA ARG A 461 22.53 2.37 -2.06
C ARG A 461 22.73 3.29 -3.26
N LYS A 462 21.73 3.34 -4.15
CA LYS A 462 21.85 4.08 -5.42
C LYS A 462 20.54 4.76 -5.78
N THR A 463 20.61 6.05 -6.12
CA THR A 463 19.52 6.86 -6.63
C THR A 463 19.84 7.31 -8.05
N VAL A 464 18.93 7.04 -8.99
CA VAL A 464 19.14 7.28 -10.43
C VAL A 464 18.00 8.11 -10.97
N MET A 465 18.25 9.01 -11.92
CA MET A 465 17.22 9.75 -12.65
C MET A 465 17.26 9.39 -14.14
N LEU A 466 16.10 9.11 -14.71
CA LEU A 466 15.89 8.94 -16.15
C LEU A 466 15.11 10.13 -16.69
N THR A 467 15.53 10.72 -17.81
CA THR A 467 14.83 11.85 -18.42
C THR A 467 15.02 11.93 -19.93
N GLY A 468 14.03 12.43 -20.64
CA GLY A 468 14.13 12.80 -22.06
C GLY A 468 14.82 14.14 -22.29
N ASP A 469 15.11 14.92 -21.24
CA ASP A 469 15.76 16.22 -21.36
C ASP A 469 17.20 16.13 -21.83
N ALA A 470 17.70 17.28 -22.30
CA ALA A 470 19.11 17.41 -22.70
C ALA A 470 20.07 17.25 -21.51
N GLN A 471 21.27 16.77 -21.79
CA GLN A 471 22.33 16.48 -20.82
C GLN A 471 22.57 17.62 -19.80
N PRO A 472 22.69 18.93 -20.19
CA PRO A 472 22.93 20.00 -19.22
C PRO A 472 21.81 20.17 -18.19
N VAL A 473 20.55 20.03 -18.63
CA VAL A 473 19.38 20.15 -17.76
C VAL A 473 19.34 18.99 -16.76
N ALA A 474 19.54 17.76 -17.25
CA ALA A 474 19.57 16.57 -16.41
C ALA A 474 20.69 16.64 -15.36
N GLN A 475 21.88 17.08 -15.76
CA GLN A 475 23.02 17.23 -14.87
C GLN A 475 22.76 18.22 -13.75
N ALA A 476 22.19 19.40 -14.06
CA ALA A 476 21.90 20.42 -13.06
C ALA A 476 20.86 19.93 -12.03
N VAL A 477 19.78 19.30 -12.48
CA VAL A 477 18.76 18.73 -11.59
C VAL A 477 19.36 17.63 -10.72
N ALA A 478 20.15 16.72 -11.29
CA ALA A 478 20.79 15.64 -10.54
C ALA A 478 21.75 16.17 -9.45
N GLN A 479 22.53 17.20 -9.76
CA GLN A 479 23.41 17.86 -8.79
C GLN A 479 22.63 18.58 -7.69
N GLN A 480 21.58 19.32 -8.06
CA GLN A 480 20.71 20.02 -7.10
C GLN A 480 20.05 19.06 -6.10
N LEU A 481 19.64 17.87 -6.56
CA LEU A 481 18.97 16.86 -5.75
C LEU A 481 19.95 15.93 -5.02
N GLY A 482 21.22 15.91 -5.43
CA GLY A 482 22.23 15.00 -4.88
C GLY A 482 22.00 13.55 -5.29
N LEU A 483 21.57 13.30 -6.54
CA LEU A 483 21.43 11.96 -7.11
C LEU A 483 22.79 11.34 -7.44
N ASP A 484 22.88 10.01 -7.43
CA ASP A 484 24.14 9.30 -7.67
C ASP A 484 24.44 9.13 -9.17
N GLU A 485 23.38 9.02 -9.99
CA GLU A 485 23.49 8.81 -11.44
C GLU A 485 22.29 9.43 -12.16
N TYR A 486 22.48 9.80 -13.42
CA TYR A 486 21.39 10.23 -14.30
C TYR A 486 21.64 9.82 -15.74
N HIS A 487 20.55 9.62 -16.50
CA HIS A 487 20.57 9.36 -17.94
C HIS A 487 19.64 10.34 -18.63
N ALA A 488 20.17 11.03 -19.63
CA ALA A 488 19.51 12.11 -20.35
C ALA A 488 19.22 11.76 -21.80
N GLY A 489 18.32 12.48 -22.45
CA GLY A 489 17.99 12.31 -23.87
C GLY A 489 17.31 10.98 -24.19
N LEU A 490 16.62 10.36 -23.24
CA LEU A 490 16.00 9.04 -23.38
C LEU A 490 14.64 9.14 -24.04
N LEU A 491 14.40 8.27 -25.01
CA LEU A 491 13.05 7.96 -25.49
C LEU A 491 12.36 6.95 -24.55
N PRO A 492 11.04 6.80 -24.62
CA PRO A 492 10.33 5.86 -23.73
C PRO A 492 10.88 4.42 -23.77
N GLY A 493 11.28 3.92 -24.95
CA GLY A 493 11.92 2.60 -25.09
C GLY A 493 13.30 2.54 -24.41
N ASP A 494 14.09 3.60 -24.52
CA ASP A 494 15.43 3.65 -23.92
C ASP A 494 15.36 3.62 -22.38
N LYS A 495 14.28 4.19 -21.78
CA LYS A 495 14.05 4.10 -20.33
C LYS A 495 13.90 2.66 -19.87
N VAL A 496 13.16 1.83 -20.61
CA VAL A 496 13.01 0.40 -20.33
C VAL A 496 14.35 -0.31 -20.39
N ASP A 497 15.15 -0.05 -21.44
CA ASP A 497 16.48 -0.63 -21.60
C ASP A 497 17.45 -0.25 -20.47
N GLN A 498 17.33 0.99 -19.95
CA GLN A 498 18.14 1.40 -18.79
C GLN A 498 17.71 0.67 -17.51
N ILE A 499 16.40 0.49 -17.30
CA ILE A 499 15.90 -0.32 -16.17
C ILE A 499 16.42 -1.75 -16.26
N GLU A 500 16.42 -2.39 -17.44
CA GLU A 500 16.97 -3.76 -17.62
C GLU A 500 18.45 -3.83 -17.25
N LYS A 501 19.25 -2.83 -17.65
CA LYS A 501 20.67 -2.77 -17.28
C LYS A 501 20.86 -2.62 -15.77
N LEU A 502 20.05 -1.78 -15.12
CA LEU A 502 20.10 -1.56 -13.67
C LEU A 502 19.62 -2.81 -12.90
N LEU A 503 18.59 -3.52 -13.40
CA LEU A 503 18.14 -4.81 -12.86
C LEU A 503 19.22 -5.88 -12.95
N ALA A 504 19.97 -5.93 -14.05
CA ALA A 504 21.08 -6.87 -14.22
C ALA A 504 22.28 -6.55 -13.31
N ALA A 505 22.47 -5.27 -12.96
CA ALA A 505 23.59 -4.79 -12.14
C ALA A 505 23.29 -4.74 -10.62
N LYS A 506 22.06 -5.04 -10.19
CA LYS A 506 21.69 -5.00 -8.77
C LYS A 506 22.36 -6.12 -7.96
N GLN A 507 22.54 -5.90 -6.66
CA GLN A 507 23.10 -6.90 -5.76
C GLN A 507 22.13 -8.08 -5.52
N PRO A 508 22.64 -9.28 -5.16
CA PRO A 508 21.78 -10.39 -4.76
C PRO A 508 20.85 -10.00 -3.60
N LYS A 509 19.54 -10.28 -3.74
CA LYS A 509 18.46 -9.92 -2.79
C LYS A 509 18.13 -8.43 -2.71
N GLU A 510 18.75 -7.59 -3.51
CA GLU A 510 18.39 -6.19 -3.65
C GLU A 510 17.28 -6.03 -4.68
N ASN A 511 16.30 -5.16 -4.43
CA ASN A 511 15.24 -4.83 -5.37
C ASN A 511 15.45 -3.42 -5.92
N LEU A 512 14.94 -3.20 -7.13
CA LEU A 512 14.91 -1.92 -7.82
C LEU A 512 13.48 -1.39 -7.82
N ALA A 513 13.27 -0.17 -7.28
CA ALA A 513 12.03 0.55 -7.41
C ALA A 513 12.14 1.60 -8.52
N PHE A 514 11.12 1.71 -9.36
CA PHE A 514 10.97 2.82 -10.30
C PHE A 514 9.82 3.72 -9.85
N VAL A 515 10.07 5.03 -9.88
CA VAL A 515 9.10 6.06 -9.45
C VAL A 515 8.78 6.95 -10.64
N GLY A 516 7.49 7.04 -10.99
CA GLY A 516 7.02 7.84 -12.13
C GLY A 516 5.61 8.39 -11.91
N ASP A 517 5.14 9.23 -12.83
CA ASP A 517 3.76 9.77 -12.82
C ASP A 517 2.72 8.80 -13.44
N GLY A 518 3.19 7.76 -14.09
CA GLY A 518 2.42 6.62 -14.58
C GLY A 518 1.75 6.77 -15.94
N ILE A 519 1.59 7.97 -16.48
CA ILE A 519 0.92 8.14 -17.78
C ILE A 519 1.81 7.65 -18.92
N ASN A 520 3.07 8.09 -18.94
CA ASN A 520 4.03 7.74 -19.98
C ASN A 520 4.97 6.59 -19.59
N ASP A 521 5.04 6.28 -18.30
CA ASP A 521 6.01 5.36 -17.72
C ASP A 521 5.43 3.99 -17.35
N ALA A 522 4.16 3.69 -17.71
CA ALA A 522 3.51 2.42 -17.42
C ALA A 522 4.34 1.17 -17.81
N PRO A 523 5.02 1.13 -18.97
CA PRO A 523 5.90 0.01 -19.32
C PRO A 523 7.11 -0.11 -18.38
N VAL A 524 7.65 1.02 -17.92
CA VAL A 524 8.81 1.08 -17.02
C VAL A 524 8.40 0.68 -15.60
N LEU A 525 7.26 1.18 -15.11
CA LEU A 525 6.65 0.80 -13.82
C LEU A 525 6.44 -0.70 -13.71
N SER A 526 5.85 -1.31 -14.75
CA SER A 526 5.57 -2.76 -14.77
C SER A 526 6.84 -3.61 -14.87
N ARG A 527 7.97 -3.04 -15.33
CA ARG A 527 9.22 -3.77 -15.52
C ARG A 527 10.11 -3.79 -14.29
N ALA A 528 10.03 -2.78 -13.44
CA ALA A 528 10.77 -2.72 -12.18
C ALA A 528 10.35 -3.85 -11.22
N ASP A 529 11.18 -4.15 -10.20
CA ASP A 529 10.75 -5.06 -9.12
C ASP A 529 9.58 -4.45 -8.33
N VAL A 530 9.57 -3.11 -8.18
CA VAL A 530 8.47 -2.34 -7.57
C VAL A 530 8.22 -1.09 -8.39
N GLY A 531 7.04 -0.98 -8.99
CA GLY A 531 6.58 0.25 -9.62
C GLY A 531 5.87 1.15 -8.61
N ILE A 532 6.30 2.40 -8.48
CA ILE A 532 5.71 3.40 -7.58
C ILE A 532 5.14 4.55 -8.42
N ALA A 533 3.83 4.75 -8.40
CA ALA A 533 3.18 5.89 -9.04
C ALA A 533 2.99 7.04 -8.05
N MET A 534 3.25 8.28 -8.52
CA MET A 534 3.08 9.51 -7.76
C MET A 534 1.87 10.30 -8.25
N GLY A 535 1.21 11.01 -7.32
CA GLY A 535 0.14 11.96 -7.66
C GLY A 535 -1.07 11.31 -8.35
N ALA A 536 -1.38 10.07 -8.04
CA ALA A 536 -2.33 9.23 -8.76
C ALA A 536 -3.80 9.67 -8.68
N LEU A 537 -4.10 10.80 -8.04
CA LEU A 537 -5.47 11.32 -7.90
C LEU A 537 -6.14 11.70 -9.24
N GLY A 538 -5.46 11.56 -10.37
CA GLY A 538 -6.00 11.86 -11.70
C GLY A 538 -5.67 10.86 -12.80
N SER A 539 -4.82 9.84 -12.55
CA SER A 539 -4.38 8.91 -13.59
C SER A 539 -4.74 7.46 -13.28
N ASP A 540 -5.83 6.99 -13.89
CA ASP A 540 -6.27 5.59 -13.80
C ASP A 540 -5.20 4.62 -14.31
N ALA A 541 -4.49 4.98 -15.39
CA ALA A 541 -3.41 4.18 -15.96
C ALA A 541 -2.23 4.02 -15.00
N ALA A 542 -1.90 5.07 -14.23
CA ALA A 542 -0.87 5.02 -13.21
C ALA A 542 -1.25 4.10 -12.06
N ILE A 543 -2.49 4.23 -11.59
CA ILE A 543 -3.02 3.36 -10.54
C ILE A 543 -2.98 1.90 -10.99
N GLU A 544 -3.32 1.58 -12.23
CA GLU A 544 -3.35 0.21 -12.72
C GLU A 544 -1.94 -0.39 -12.89
N ALA A 545 -1.00 0.38 -13.41
CA ALA A 545 0.35 -0.10 -13.75
C ALA A 545 1.29 -0.23 -12.55
N ALA A 546 1.12 0.58 -11.49
CA ALA A 546 2.01 0.60 -10.34
C ALA A 546 1.65 -0.46 -9.29
N ASP A 547 2.63 -0.87 -8.50
CA ASP A 547 2.49 -1.78 -7.35
C ASP A 547 2.28 -1.03 -6.04
N VAL A 548 2.77 0.19 -5.98
CA VAL A 548 2.62 1.15 -4.88
C VAL A 548 2.14 2.48 -5.45
N VAL A 549 1.15 3.08 -4.82
CA VAL A 549 0.58 4.35 -5.27
C VAL A 549 0.66 5.36 -4.14
N LEU A 550 1.31 6.49 -4.39
CA LEU A 550 1.30 7.64 -3.49
C LEU A 550 0.12 8.54 -3.87
N MET A 551 -0.80 8.73 -2.93
CA MET A 551 -2.05 9.45 -3.19
C MET A 551 -1.86 10.95 -3.34
N ASP A 552 -0.82 11.48 -2.74
CA ASP A 552 -0.33 12.86 -2.94
C ASP A 552 0.92 12.88 -3.81
N ASP A 553 1.37 14.08 -4.07
CA ASP A 553 2.50 14.33 -4.97
C ASP A 553 3.81 14.56 -4.20
N ASP A 554 3.91 14.02 -2.97
CA ASP A 554 5.10 14.20 -2.10
C ASP A 554 6.08 13.01 -2.20
N PRO A 555 7.27 13.20 -2.81
CA PRO A 555 8.28 12.15 -2.91
C PRO A 555 8.86 11.70 -1.56
N ALA A 556 8.70 12.49 -0.48
CA ALA A 556 9.16 12.11 0.86
C ALA A 556 8.44 10.86 1.40
N LYS A 557 7.22 10.58 0.91
CA LYS A 557 6.46 9.38 1.27
C LYS A 557 7.08 8.06 0.81
N ILE A 558 7.96 8.08 -0.19
CA ILE A 558 8.69 6.87 -0.61
C ILE A 558 9.56 6.34 0.54
N ALA A 559 10.30 7.24 1.19
CA ALA A 559 11.13 6.86 2.35
C ALA A 559 10.27 6.37 3.53
N LEU A 560 9.09 6.98 3.75
CA LEU A 560 8.13 6.53 4.76
C LEU A 560 7.59 5.12 4.42
N ALA A 561 7.21 4.87 3.16
CA ALA A 561 6.76 3.57 2.70
C ALA A 561 7.80 2.47 2.96
N MET A 562 9.08 2.73 2.66
CA MET A 562 10.18 1.81 2.93
C MET A 562 10.39 1.57 4.43
N ARG A 563 10.25 2.59 5.29
CA ARG A 563 10.33 2.44 6.76
C ARG A 563 9.20 1.57 7.30
N ILE A 564 7.96 1.77 6.81
CA ILE A 564 6.80 0.95 7.17
C ILE A 564 7.03 -0.50 6.73
N ALA A 565 7.48 -0.71 5.51
CA ALA A 565 7.77 -2.03 4.95
C ALA A 565 8.82 -2.78 5.79
N ARG A 566 9.94 -2.15 6.09
CA ARG A 566 11.02 -2.73 6.92
C ARG A 566 10.58 -3.02 8.35
N ARG A 567 9.77 -2.15 8.95
CA ARG A 567 9.19 -2.39 10.28
C ARG A 567 8.28 -3.62 10.26
N THR A 568 7.43 -3.74 9.24
CA THR A 568 6.53 -4.87 9.07
C THR A 568 7.31 -6.18 8.94
N LEU A 569 8.33 -6.24 8.09
CA LEU A 569 9.18 -7.42 7.96
C LEU A 569 9.94 -7.76 9.25
N ARG A 570 10.40 -6.76 9.99
CA ARG A 570 11.04 -6.99 11.31
C ARG A 570 10.07 -7.66 12.27
N ILE A 571 8.81 -7.22 12.33
CA ILE A 571 7.76 -7.84 13.15
C ILE A 571 7.50 -9.28 12.69
N VAL A 572 7.41 -9.53 11.39
CA VAL A 572 7.26 -10.86 10.82
C VAL A 572 8.42 -11.78 11.25
N HIS A 573 9.67 -11.32 11.11
CA HIS A 573 10.84 -12.10 11.54
C HIS A 573 10.84 -12.37 13.06
N GLN A 574 10.48 -11.38 13.88
CA GLN A 574 10.34 -11.55 15.32
C GLN A 574 9.34 -12.65 15.66
N ASN A 575 8.17 -12.65 15.01
CA ASN A 575 7.15 -13.66 15.21
C ASN A 575 7.62 -15.05 14.76
N ILE A 576 8.32 -15.15 13.64
CA ILE A 576 8.88 -16.43 13.15
C ILE A 576 9.88 -17.00 14.15
N VAL A 577 10.88 -16.22 14.54
CA VAL A 577 11.96 -16.68 15.46
C VAL A 577 11.38 -17.03 16.82
N PHE A 578 10.50 -16.19 17.37
CA PHE A 578 9.86 -16.42 18.66
C PHE A 578 9.00 -17.69 18.64
N ALA A 579 8.10 -17.83 17.66
CA ALA A 579 7.20 -18.98 17.60
C ALA A 579 7.96 -20.30 17.37
N LEU A 580 8.94 -20.32 16.44
CA LEU A 580 9.73 -21.52 16.19
C LEU A 580 10.64 -21.88 17.36
N GLY A 581 11.24 -20.89 18.01
CA GLY A 581 12.12 -21.11 19.18
C GLY A 581 11.38 -21.72 20.36
N ILE A 582 10.23 -21.14 20.74
CA ILE A 582 9.41 -21.70 21.83
C ILE A 582 8.89 -23.09 21.46
N LYS A 583 8.44 -23.29 20.22
CA LYS A 583 7.96 -24.62 19.78
C LYS A 583 9.06 -25.68 19.82
N ALA A 584 10.25 -25.38 19.34
CA ALA A 584 11.37 -26.32 19.39
C ALA A 584 11.69 -26.71 20.84
N LEU A 585 11.70 -25.75 21.77
CA LEU A 585 11.89 -26.01 23.19
C LEU A 585 10.78 -26.88 23.77
N CYS A 586 9.51 -26.54 23.50
CA CYS A 586 8.37 -27.31 24.01
C CYS A 586 8.31 -28.74 23.44
N LEU A 587 8.65 -28.93 22.15
CA LEU A 587 8.74 -30.25 21.54
C LEU A 587 9.81 -31.13 22.21
N LEU A 588 10.97 -30.54 22.50
CA LEU A 588 12.04 -31.24 23.21
C LEU A 588 11.59 -31.66 24.62
N LEU A 589 11.01 -30.73 25.39
CA LEU A 589 10.52 -31.00 26.74
C LEU A 589 9.36 -32.00 26.76
N GLY A 590 8.47 -31.96 25.75
CA GLY A 590 7.37 -32.93 25.59
C GLY A 590 7.88 -34.32 25.25
N ALA A 591 8.86 -34.45 24.34
CA ALA A 591 9.49 -35.74 24.01
C ALA A 591 10.22 -36.36 25.19
N LEU A 592 10.86 -35.56 26.03
CA LEU A 592 11.51 -35.99 27.27
C LEU A 592 10.51 -36.33 28.38
N GLY A 593 9.21 -36.02 28.20
CA GLY A 593 8.17 -36.27 29.20
C GLY A 593 8.18 -35.29 30.38
N ILE A 594 8.89 -34.14 30.25
CA ILE A 594 8.95 -33.09 31.27
C ILE A 594 7.74 -32.15 31.14
N ALA A 595 7.31 -31.83 29.92
CA ALA A 595 6.13 -31.03 29.65
C ALA A 595 4.91 -31.93 29.42
N GLY A 596 3.88 -31.74 30.22
CA GLY A 596 2.57 -32.40 30.02
C GLY A 596 1.67 -31.62 29.05
N MET A 597 0.47 -32.15 28.79
CA MET A 597 -0.53 -31.63 27.87
C MET A 597 -0.92 -30.15 28.18
N TRP A 598 -1.05 -29.80 29.46
CA TRP A 598 -1.39 -28.44 29.89
C TRP A 598 -0.30 -27.40 29.52
N ALA A 599 0.97 -27.76 29.69
CA ALA A 599 2.09 -26.92 29.29
C ALA A 599 2.13 -26.76 27.75
N ALA A 600 1.81 -27.83 27.02
CA ALA A 600 1.70 -27.84 25.57
C ALA A 600 0.65 -26.85 25.06
N ILE A 601 -0.56 -26.91 25.61
CA ILE A 601 -1.69 -26.03 25.27
C ILE A 601 -1.35 -24.57 25.58
N PHE A 602 -0.81 -24.32 26.79
CA PHE A 602 -0.44 -22.96 27.19
C PHE A 602 0.64 -22.38 26.27
N ALA A 603 1.65 -23.17 25.91
CA ALA A 603 2.70 -22.75 24.99
C ALA A 603 2.12 -22.43 23.60
N ASP A 604 1.19 -23.21 23.08
CA ASP A 604 0.62 -22.98 21.74
C ASP A 604 -0.27 -21.74 21.72
N VAL A 605 -1.26 -21.64 22.60
CA VAL A 605 -2.20 -20.50 22.66
C VAL A 605 -1.51 -19.23 23.15
N GLY A 606 -0.63 -19.32 24.15
CA GLY A 606 0.12 -18.17 24.67
C GLY A 606 1.06 -17.55 23.63
N VAL A 607 1.81 -18.39 22.90
CA VAL A 607 2.69 -17.94 21.83
C VAL A 607 1.88 -17.27 20.70
N MET A 608 0.73 -17.85 20.34
CA MET A 608 -0.15 -17.26 19.35
C MET A 608 -0.66 -15.88 19.77
N VAL A 609 -1.13 -15.71 20.99
CA VAL A 609 -1.62 -14.42 21.51
C VAL A 609 -0.52 -13.38 21.48
N ILE A 610 0.69 -13.70 21.96
CA ILE A 610 1.84 -12.78 21.94
C ILE A 610 2.22 -12.41 20.51
N ALA A 611 2.27 -13.38 19.59
CA ALA A 611 2.59 -13.12 18.19
C ALA A 611 1.55 -12.23 17.48
N VAL A 612 0.25 -12.43 17.79
CA VAL A 612 -0.84 -11.58 17.28
C VAL A 612 -0.73 -10.17 17.84
N LEU A 613 -0.49 -10.01 19.15
CA LEU A 613 -0.29 -8.69 19.76
C LEU A 613 0.94 -7.97 19.16
N ASN A 614 2.02 -8.69 18.90
CA ASN A 614 3.18 -8.11 18.20
C ASN A 614 2.84 -7.70 16.77
N ALA A 615 2.04 -8.51 16.04
CA ALA A 615 1.61 -8.22 14.68
C ALA A 615 0.77 -6.92 14.58
N THR A 616 -0.08 -6.63 15.58
CA THR A 616 -0.90 -5.40 15.59
C THR A 616 -0.05 -4.12 15.66
N ARG A 617 1.22 -4.19 16.08
CA ARG A 617 2.14 -3.04 16.08
C ARG A 617 2.46 -2.52 14.67
N ALA A 618 2.24 -3.34 13.64
CA ALA A 618 2.43 -2.93 12.25
C ALA A 618 1.40 -1.86 11.80
N LEU A 619 0.23 -1.81 12.44
CA LEU A 619 -0.81 -0.79 12.17
C LEU A 619 -0.40 0.63 12.63
N TYR A 620 0.47 0.74 13.64
CA TYR A 620 0.79 2.03 14.26
C TYR A 620 2.00 2.66 13.57
N THR A 621 1.76 3.70 12.76
CA THR A 621 2.79 4.39 11.95
C THR A 621 3.15 5.78 12.46
N LYS A 622 2.43 6.32 13.47
CA LYS A 622 2.60 7.69 13.98
C LYS A 622 4.02 8.04 14.44
N ASP A 623 4.78 7.07 14.91
CA ASP A 623 6.18 7.24 15.30
C ASP A 623 7.14 7.28 14.10
N LEU A 624 6.74 6.79 12.94
CA LEU A 624 7.50 6.80 11.69
C LEU A 624 7.30 8.08 10.87
N THR A 625 6.21 8.82 11.13
CA THR A 625 5.90 10.08 10.43
C THR A 625 6.59 11.29 11.07
N LYS A 626 7.16 11.16 12.28
CA LYS A 626 7.78 12.26 13.04
C LYS A 626 9.27 12.48 12.76
N ASN A 627 9.89 11.64 11.92
CA ASN A 627 11.32 11.69 11.61
C ASN A 627 11.48 11.86 10.09
#